data_ce17b06538ca0294755b8573b2dab8e2
#
_entry.id   ce17b06538ca0294755b8573b2dab8e2
#
_cell.length_a   1.000
_cell.length_b   1.000
_cell.length_c   1.000
_cell.angle_alpha   90.00
_cell.angle_beta   90.00
_cell.angle_gamma   90.00
#
_symmetry.space_group_name_H-M   'P 1'
#
loop_
_entity.id
_entity.type
_entity.pdbx_description
1 polymer ?
#
loop_
_entity_poly.entity_id
_entity_poly.type
_entity_poly.pdbx_seq_one_letter_code
_entity_poly.pdbx_strand_id
1 'polypeptide(L)'
;MTRRFGLVLAGLLVSGCSAGVPGTATPAGTASVGALPGDVEALGELVLTDVPSGLPLVPDDELEPPAGPKTLDDVAGYSDDVEREEQVLTDYGYRWGWERFWRDDGGLTSVFVDQFESADGAESYAADLARNDTDLYGGNPDRSPDGLPDGCSTLAVDDPAEESGLTAPTVFAWCAHGPFAVAVAVVGDSSDTALAEVDQLVDEQLDRLPRG
;
A
#
# COMPACT_ATOMS: atom_id res chain seq x y z
N MET A 1 57.25 -56.80 30.21
CA MET A 1 56.33 -57.83 29.73
C MET A 1 55.22 -57.13 28.92
N THR A 2 55.38 -57.25 27.62
CA THR A 2 54.61 -56.58 26.58
C THR A 2 53.41 -57.47 26.14
N ARG A 3 52.17 -56.95 26.16
CA ARG A 3 51.09 -57.57 25.43
C ARG A 3 50.43 -56.52 24.55
N ARG A 4 50.57 -56.70 23.25
CA ARG A 4 49.89 -56.02 22.17
C ARG A 4 48.53 -56.64 21.99
N PHE A 5 47.44 -55.88 22.02
CA PHE A 5 46.13 -56.27 21.53
C PHE A 5 45.84 -55.47 20.26
N GLY A 6 45.66 -56.25 19.18
CA GLY A 6 45.24 -55.67 17.90
C GLY A 6 43.73 -55.43 17.89
N LEU A 7 43.35 -54.27 17.40
CA LEU A 7 41.97 -53.90 17.20
C LEU A 7 41.63 -54.10 15.72
N VAL A 8 40.69 -55.00 15.43
CA VAL A 8 40.15 -55.24 14.10
C VAL A 8 39.02 -54.21 13.86
N LEU A 9 39.22 -53.36 12.85
CA LEU A 9 38.23 -52.38 12.44
C LEU A 9 37.32 -53.02 11.38
N ALA A 10 36.07 -53.34 11.74
CA ALA A 10 35.07 -53.81 10.81
C ALA A 10 34.40 -52.58 10.17
N GLY A 11 34.62 -52.39 8.88
CA GLY A 11 33.95 -51.32 8.09
C GLY A 11 32.52 -51.71 7.76
N LEU A 12 31.57 -50.92 8.25
CA LEU A 12 30.18 -50.96 7.75
C LEU A 12 30.02 -50.02 6.56
N LEU A 13 29.82 -50.58 5.39
CA LEU A 13 29.40 -49.85 4.20
C LEU A 13 27.92 -49.60 4.30
N VAL A 14 27.50 -48.38 4.60
CA VAL A 14 26.10 -47.91 4.50
C VAL A 14 25.86 -47.47 3.07
N SER A 15 25.22 -48.29 2.27
CA SER A 15 24.72 -47.92 0.94
C SER A 15 23.47 -47.05 1.12
N GLY A 16 23.62 -45.74 1.10
CA GLY A 16 22.51 -44.79 1.06
C GLY A 16 21.94 -44.74 -0.35
N CYS A 17 20.73 -45.28 -0.55
CA CYS A 17 19.93 -45.00 -1.74
C CYS A 17 19.44 -43.54 -1.67
N SER A 18 20.07 -42.65 -2.40
CA SER A 18 19.53 -41.33 -2.67
C SER A 18 18.47 -41.48 -3.76
N ALA A 19 17.17 -41.50 -3.36
CA ALA A 19 16.10 -41.29 -4.28
C ALA A 19 16.10 -39.80 -4.72
N GLY A 20 16.66 -39.56 -5.90
CA GLY A 20 16.53 -38.26 -6.54
C GLY A 20 15.07 -38.03 -6.93
N VAL A 21 14.40 -37.13 -6.25
CA VAL A 21 13.11 -36.57 -6.69
C VAL A 21 13.43 -35.63 -7.86
N PRO A 22 12.93 -35.87 -9.08
CA PRO A 22 13.05 -34.93 -10.16
C PRO A 22 12.05 -33.79 -9.91
N GLY A 23 12.40 -32.87 -9.00
CA GLY A 23 11.78 -31.58 -8.86
C GLY A 23 12.51 -30.63 -9.79
N THR A 24 11.85 -30.19 -10.85
CA THR A 24 12.27 -28.99 -11.58
C THR A 24 12.16 -27.84 -10.58
N ALA A 25 13.29 -27.31 -10.11
CA ALA A 25 13.29 -26.08 -9.36
C ALA A 25 12.74 -25.00 -10.30
N THR A 26 11.49 -24.61 -10.11
CA THR A 26 10.99 -23.37 -10.66
C THR A 26 11.82 -22.29 -9.99
N PRO A 27 12.58 -21.45 -10.72
CA PRO A 27 13.23 -20.31 -10.09
C PRO A 27 12.14 -19.54 -9.35
N ALA A 28 12.31 -19.30 -8.06
CA ALA A 28 11.53 -18.29 -7.37
C ALA A 28 11.64 -17.05 -8.27
N GLY A 29 10.50 -16.59 -8.80
CA GLY A 29 10.48 -15.43 -9.67
C GLY A 29 11.27 -14.36 -8.94
N THR A 30 12.40 -13.95 -9.51
CA THR A 30 12.97 -12.65 -9.18
C THR A 30 11.83 -11.69 -9.39
N ALA A 31 11.33 -11.07 -8.31
CA ALA A 31 10.44 -9.94 -8.43
C ALA A 31 11.09 -9.05 -9.49
N SER A 32 10.45 -8.90 -10.63
CA SER A 32 10.93 -8.03 -11.68
C SER A 32 10.96 -6.67 -11.01
N VAL A 33 12.15 -6.07 -10.87
CA VAL A 33 12.26 -4.65 -10.56
C VAL A 33 11.65 -3.98 -11.78
N GLY A 34 10.34 -3.76 -11.75
CA GLY A 34 9.59 -3.12 -12.82
C GLY A 34 10.14 -1.72 -13.00
N ALA A 35 10.23 -1.26 -14.25
CA ALA A 35 10.56 0.14 -14.47
C ALA A 35 9.46 1.01 -13.83
N LEU A 36 9.87 2.10 -13.19
CA LEU A 36 8.94 3.08 -12.65
C LEU A 36 8.10 3.71 -13.78
N PRO A 37 6.82 4.04 -13.53
CA PRO A 37 6.02 4.81 -14.47
C PRO A 37 6.74 6.07 -14.94
N GLY A 38 6.77 6.27 -16.25
CA GLY A 38 7.45 7.41 -16.87
C GLY A 38 6.56 8.64 -17.03
N ASP A 39 5.25 8.47 -16.89
CA ASP A 39 4.20 9.48 -16.97
C ASP A 39 2.98 9.07 -16.12
N VAL A 40 2.02 9.96 -16.04
CA VAL A 40 0.83 9.77 -15.20
C VAL A 40 -0.11 8.68 -15.76
N GLU A 41 -0.18 8.52 -17.09
CA GLU A 41 -1.00 7.50 -17.71
C GLU A 41 -0.47 6.10 -17.38
N ALA A 42 0.85 5.91 -17.43
CA ALA A 42 1.49 4.66 -17.01
C ALA A 42 1.29 4.37 -15.50
N LEU A 43 1.22 5.41 -14.64
CA LEU A 43 0.83 5.24 -13.24
C LEU A 43 -0.62 4.76 -13.13
N GLY A 44 -1.54 5.36 -13.89
CA GLY A 44 -2.95 5.02 -13.89
C GLY A 44 -3.24 3.55 -14.27
N GLU A 45 -2.38 2.94 -15.10
CA GLU A 45 -2.47 1.51 -15.45
C GLU A 45 -2.13 0.58 -14.27
N LEU A 46 -1.41 1.07 -13.28
CA LEU A 46 -1.05 0.33 -12.06
C LEU A 46 -2.09 0.48 -10.94
N VAL A 47 -2.97 1.47 -11.01
CA VAL A 47 -4.02 1.65 -10.01
C VAL A 47 -5.12 0.63 -10.21
N LEU A 48 -5.62 0.05 -9.11
CA LEU A 48 -6.72 -0.92 -9.10
C LEU A 48 -7.91 -0.41 -9.92
N THR A 49 -8.58 -1.32 -10.63
CA THR A 49 -9.80 -1.03 -11.40
C THR A 49 -11.07 -1.54 -10.72
N ASP A 50 -10.91 -2.44 -9.77
CA ASP A 50 -12.00 -3.07 -9.02
C ASP A 50 -11.60 -3.10 -7.53
N VAL A 51 -12.57 -3.15 -6.65
CA VAL A 51 -12.39 -3.23 -5.20
C VAL A 51 -13.04 -4.50 -4.63
N PRO A 52 -12.54 -5.04 -3.48
CA PRO A 52 -13.07 -6.27 -2.89
C PRO A 52 -14.56 -6.23 -2.56
N SER A 53 -15.08 -5.07 -2.14
CA SER A 53 -16.50 -4.85 -1.90
C SER A 53 -17.38 -4.96 -3.14
N GLY A 54 -16.79 -4.89 -4.34
CA GLY A 54 -17.52 -4.90 -5.61
C GLY A 54 -18.33 -3.62 -5.87
N LEU A 55 -18.02 -2.53 -5.17
CA LEU A 55 -18.62 -1.23 -5.43
C LEU A 55 -18.34 -0.80 -6.89
N PRO A 56 -19.31 -0.13 -7.55
CA PRO A 56 -19.11 0.37 -8.90
C PRO A 56 -18.09 1.53 -8.92
N LEU A 57 -17.21 1.50 -9.92
CA LEU A 57 -16.29 2.59 -10.18
C LEU A 57 -17.07 3.87 -10.51
N VAL A 58 -16.70 4.97 -9.88
CA VAL A 58 -17.22 6.31 -10.19
C VAL A 58 -16.46 6.86 -11.40
N PRO A 59 -17.12 7.29 -12.49
CA PRO A 59 -16.45 7.98 -13.57
C PRO A 59 -15.74 9.24 -13.07
N ASP A 60 -14.51 9.46 -13.56
CA ASP A 60 -13.65 10.54 -13.07
C ASP A 60 -14.30 11.93 -13.20
N ASP A 61 -15.09 12.15 -14.26
CA ASP A 61 -15.79 13.41 -14.56
C ASP A 61 -17.12 13.59 -13.79
N GLU A 62 -17.54 12.62 -13.00
CA GLU A 62 -18.69 12.75 -12.10
C GLU A 62 -18.29 13.34 -10.72
N LEU A 63 -17.01 13.53 -10.48
CA LEU A 63 -16.47 14.11 -9.25
C LEU A 63 -16.05 15.57 -9.46
N GLU A 64 -16.10 16.35 -8.38
CA GLU A 64 -15.66 17.76 -8.36
C GLU A 64 -14.75 18.00 -7.15
N PRO A 65 -13.44 18.21 -7.34
CA PRO A 65 -12.73 18.14 -8.62
C PRO A 65 -12.75 16.73 -9.24
N PRO A 66 -12.52 16.61 -10.56
CA PRO A 66 -12.49 15.30 -11.25
C PRO A 66 -11.42 14.40 -10.66
N ALA A 67 -11.69 13.08 -10.56
CA ALA A 67 -10.67 12.08 -10.22
C ALA A 67 -9.72 11.80 -11.41
N GLY A 68 -8.99 10.69 -11.37
CA GLY A 68 -8.04 10.31 -12.43
C GLY A 68 -6.66 10.94 -12.22
N PRO A 69 -5.98 11.36 -13.31
CA PRO A 69 -4.61 11.89 -13.24
C PRO A 69 -4.53 13.19 -12.44
N LYS A 70 -3.45 13.34 -11.66
CA LYS A 70 -3.19 14.51 -10.80
C LYS A 70 -1.81 15.07 -11.07
N THR A 71 -1.77 16.38 -11.23
CA THR A 71 -0.56 17.19 -11.20
C THR A 71 -0.27 17.68 -9.78
N LEU A 72 0.90 18.27 -9.57
CA LEU A 72 1.24 18.94 -8.31
C LEU A 72 0.22 20.02 -7.95
N ASP A 73 -0.18 20.83 -8.92
CA ASP A 73 -1.14 21.94 -8.74
C ASP A 73 -2.54 21.40 -8.34
N ASP A 74 -2.95 20.25 -8.90
CA ASP A 74 -4.22 19.61 -8.54
C ASP A 74 -4.23 19.16 -7.08
N VAL A 75 -3.14 18.51 -6.63
CA VAL A 75 -3.03 18.03 -5.24
C VAL A 75 -2.87 19.19 -4.27
N ALA A 76 -2.05 20.18 -4.59
CA ALA A 76 -1.90 21.38 -3.75
C ALA A 76 -3.22 22.13 -3.58
N GLY A 77 -4.08 22.07 -4.61
CA GLY A 77 -5.41 22.69 -4.60
C GLY A 77 -6.40 22.12 -3.58
N TYR A 78 -6.09 20.96 -2.96
CA TYR A 78 -6.88 20.41 -1.85
C TYR A 78 -6.61 21.10 -0.51
N SER A 79 -5.49 21.83 -0.41
CA SER A 79 -5.11 22.57 0.81
C SER A 79 -5.72 23.97 0.84
N ASP A 80 -6.05 24.46 2.03
CA ASP A 80 -6.42 25.86 2.26
C ASP A 80 -5.25 26.81 2.03
N ASP A 81 -3.99 26.33 2.11
CA ASP A 81 -2.75 27.07 1.86
C ASP A 81 -2.01 26.45 0.66
N VAL A 82 -2.54 26.70 -0.53
CA VAL A 82 -2.06 26.13 -1.81
C VAL A 82 -0.56 26.41 -2.02
N GLU A 83 -0.10 27.66 -1.79
CA GLU A 83 1.30 28.06 -2.00
C GLU A 83 2.27 27.26 -1.10
N ARG A 84 1.87 26.99 0.14
CA ARG A 84 2.63 26.17 1.08
C ARG A 84 2.64 24.72 0.65
N GLU A 85 1.49 24.18 0.23
CA GLU A 85 1.37 22.79 -0.19
C GLU A 85 2.18 22.51 -1.47
N GLU A 86 2.18 23.42 -2.45
CA GLU A 86 3.07 23.36 -3.62
C GLU A 86 4.55 23.27 -3.22
N GLN A 87 4.96 24.04 -2.22
CA GLN A 87 6.34 23.98 -1.72
C GLN A 87 6.63 22.64 -1.05
N VAL A 88 5.73 22.12 -0.22
CA VAL A 88 5.88 20.83 0.47
C VAL A 88 5.98 19.69 -0.55
N LEU A 89 5.06 19.63 -1.51
CA LEU A 89 5.08 18.63 -2.58
C LEU A 89 6.37 18.69 -3.42
N THR A 90 6.84 19.93 -3.72
CA THR A 90 8.11 20.14 -4.43
C THR A 90 9.30 19.63 -3.61
N ASP A 91 9.34 19.93 -2.31
CA ASP A 91 10.43 19.51 -1.41
C ASP A 91 10.47 17.98 -1.25
N TYR A 92 9.31 17.30 -1.30
CA TYR A 92 9.23 15.82 -1.32
C TYR A 92 9.54 15.21 -2.69
N GLY A 93 9.61 16.02 -3.74
CA GLY A 93 9.88 15.55 -5.09
C GLY A 93 8.66 14.89 -5.75
N TYR A 94 7.46 15.42 -5.50
CA TYR A 94 6.23 14.96 -6.14
C TYR A 94 6.35 15.01 -7.67
N ARG A 95 5.86 13.97 -8.34
CA ARG A 95 5.88 13.88 -9.80
C ARG A 95 4.48 13.95 -10.39
N TRP A 96 3.62 13.05 -10.02
CA TRP A 96 2.22 12.93 -10.44
C TRP A 96 1.50 11.94 -9.53
N GLY A 97 0.17 12.00 -9.54
CA GLY A 97 -0.69 11.08 -8.82
C GLY A 97 -1.83 10.56 -9.69
N TRP A 98 -2.54 9.61 -9.15
CA TRP A 98 -3.78 9.09 -9.70
C TRP A 98 -4.78 8.77 -8.61
N GLU A 99 -6.04 9.16 -8.81
CA GLU A 99 -7.14 8.93 -7.89
C GLU A 99 -8.20 8.05 -8.51
N ARG A 100 -8.80 7.16 -7.70
CA ARG A 100 -10.00 6.40 -8.07
C ARG A 100 -10.95 6.27 -6.90
N PHE A 101 -12.23 6.25 -7.24
CA PHE A 101 -13.32 6.15 -6.28
C PHE A 101 -14.32 5.10 -6.74
N TRP A 102 -14.82 4.34 -5.80
CA TRP A 102 -15.92 3.39 -5.99
C TRP A 102 -17.00 3.72 -4.96
N ARG A 103 -18.24 3.79 -5.37
CA ARG A 103 -19.30 4.24 -4.48
C ARG A 103 -20.67 3.71 -4.91
N ASP A 104 -21.49 3.36 -3.90
CA ASP A 104 -22.94 3.17 -4.04
C ASP A 104 -23.68 3.89 -2.90
N ASP A 105 -24.95 3.51 -2.66
CA ASP A 105 -25.78 4.10 -1.59
C ASP A 105 -25.29 3.74 -0.17
N GLY A 106 -24.43 2.72 0.00
CA GLY A 106 -24.04 2.17 1.30
C GLY A 106 -22.57 2.29 1.62
N GLY A 107 -21.70 2.62 0.66
CA GLY A 107 -20.27 2.64 0.88
C GLY A 107 -19.50 3.52 -0.09
N LEU A 108 -18.28 3.84 0.31
CA LEU A 108 -17.29 4.56 -0.50
C LEU A 108 -15.93 3.93 -0.28
N THR A 109 -15.24 3.66 -1.36
CA THR A 109 -13.81 3.31 -1.34
C THR A 109 -13.05 4.28 -2.21
N SER A 110 -11.91 4.75 -1.76
CA SER A 110 -10.99 5.58 -2.55
C SER A 110 -9.57 5.07 -2.47
N VAL A 111 -8.84 5.20 -3.57
CA VAL A 111 -7.42 4.89 -3.68
C VAL A 111 -6.71 6.05 -4.36
N PHE A 112 -5.68 6.55 -3.70
CA PHE A 112 -4.76 7.58 -4.22
C PHE A 112 -3.38 6.96 -4.31
N VAL A 113 -2.74 7.11 -5.44
CA VAL A 113 -1.37 6.64 -5.67
C VAL A 113 -0.55 7.81 -6.19
N ASP A 114 0.41 8.26 -5.40
CA ASP A 114 1.30 9.38 -5.72
C ASP A 114 2.72 8.88 -5.93
N GLN A 115 3.37 9.32 -7.00
CA GLN A 115 4.75 8.98 -7.31
C GLN A 115 5.67 10.16 -7.00
N PHE A 116 6.78 9.86 -6.34
CA PHE A 116 7.83 10.81 -5.96
C PHE A 116 9.16 10.47 -6.65
N GLU A 117 10.13 11.38 -6.55
CA GLU A 117 11.49 11.16 -7.06
C GLU A 117 12.25 10.11 -6.22
N SER A 118 11.89 9.96 -4.94
CA SER A 118 12.57 9.09 -3.97
C SER A 118 11.60 8.40 -3.02
N ALA A 119 12.05 7.31 -2.41
CA ALA A 119 11.33 6.64 -1.33
C ALA A 119 11.16 7.55 -0.09
N ASP A 120 12.18 8.34 0.24
CA ASP A 120 12.14 9.25 1.40
C ASP A 120 11.04 10.33 1.23
N GLY A 121 10.82 10.81 -0.02
CA GLY A 121 9.75 11.75 -0.32
C GLY A 121 8.37 11.10 -0.16
N ALA A 122 8.19 9.90 -0.68
CA ALA A 122 6.95 9.13 -0.53
C ALA A 122 6.64 8.81 0.95
N GLU A 123 7.65 8.42 1.73
CA GLU A 123 7.50 8.14 3.17
C GLU A 123 7.10 9.42 3.94
N SER A 124 7.74 10.55 3.64
CA SER A 124 7.43 11.82 4.26
C SER A 124 6.00 12.25 3.97
N TYR A 125 5.57 12.14 2.71
CA TYR A 125 4.22 12.49 2.29
C TYR A 125 3.16 11.59 2.93
N ALA A 126 3.34 10.26 2.91
CA ALA A 126 2.42 9.32 3.55
C ALA A 126 2.29 9.59 5.07
N ALA A 127 3.41 9.93 5.75
CA ALA A 127 3.41 10.28 7.16
C ALA A 127 2.69 11.63 7.43
N ASP A 128 2.78 12.58 6.52
CA ASP A 128 2.09 13.87 6.62
C ASP A 128 0.59 13.70 6.43
N LEU A 129 0.15 12.91 5.44
CA LEU A 129 -1.26 12.56 5.25
C LEU A 129 -1.84 11.91 6.50
N ALA A 130 -1.16 10.89 7.05
CA ALA A 130 -1.60 10.21 8.26
C ALA A 130 -1.74 11.15 9.46
N ARG A 131 -0.83 12.14 9.58
CA ARG A 131 -0.88 13.14 10.64
C ARG A 131 -2.03 14.11 10.44
N ASN A 132 -2.18 14.65 9.23
CA ASN A 132 -3.22 15.62 8.90
C ASN A 132 -4.61 15.03 9.10
N ASP A 133 -4.83 13.79 8.65
CA ASP A 133 -6.12 13.10 8.81
C ASP A 133 -6.38 12.75 10.30
N THR A 134 -5.32 12.40 11.05
CA THR A 134 -5.46 12.19 12.51
C THR A 134 -5.84 13.48 13.22
N ASP A 135 -5.26 14.62 12.82
CA ASP A 135 -5.61 15.93 13.38
C ASP A 135 -7.04 16.36 13.01
N LEU A 136 -7.49 16.01 11.79
CA LEU A 136 -8.82 16.34 11.29
C LEU A 136 -9.92 15.46 11.90
N TYR A 137 -9.73 14.13 11.88
CA TYR A 137 -10.76 13.17 12.30
C TYR A 137 -10.62 12.74 13.76
N GLY A 138 -9.50 13.05 14.41
CA GLY A 138 -9.18 12.59 15.77
C GLY A 138 -8.74 11.13 15.81
N GLY A 139 -8.47 10.63 17.01
CA GLY A 139 -8.07 9.23 17.23
C GLY A 139 -6.56 9.05 17.38
N ASN A 140 -6.13 7.81 17.29
CA ASN A 140 -4.72 7.43 17.36
C ASN A 140 -4.42 6.50 16.19
N PRO A 141 -3.55 6.88 15.26
CA PRO A 141 -3.19 6.01 14.15
C PRO A 141 -2.37 4.82 14.67
N ASP A 142 -2.68 3.64 14.17
CA ASP A 142 -1.82 2.48 14.30
C ASP A 142 -0.69 2.60 13.27
N ARG A 143 0.55 2.65 13.73
CA ARG A 143 1.75 2.84 12.90
C ARG A 143 2.43 1.53 12.50
N SER A 144 1.87 0.41 12.90
CA SER A 144 2.35 -0.93 12.57
C SER A 144 1.18 -1.89 12.62
N PRO A 145 0.14 -1.66 11.80
CA PRO A 145 -1.08 -2.45 11.83
C PRO A 145 -0.79 -3.91 11.47
N ASP A 146 -1.36 -4.83 12.25
CA ASP A 146 -1.34 -6.24 11.90
C ASP A 146 -2.09 -6.43 10.56
N GLY A 147 -1.52 -7.18 9.62
CA GLY A 147 -2.12 -7.45 8.32
C GLY A 147 -1.61 -6.58 7.18
N LEU A 148 -1.02 -5.42 7.45
CA LEU A 148 -0.44 -4.56 6.43
C LEU A 148 1.10 -4.65 6.40
N PRO A 149 1.72 -4.40 5.23
CA PRO A 149 3.18 -4.37 5.10
C PRO A 149 3.83 -3.26 5.93
N ASP A 150 5.14 -3.43 6.21
CA ASP A 150 5.96 -2.36 6.79
C ASP A 150 5.87 -1.07 5.96
N GLY A 151 5.81 0.08 6.63
CA GLY A 151 5.66 1.39 6.00
C GLY A 151 4.21 1.84 5.84
N CYS A 152 3.25 1.04 6.33
CA CYS A 152 1.84 1.43 6.42
C CYS A 152 1.46 1.90 7.82
N SER A 153 0.45 2.77 7.87
CA SER A 153 -0.28 3.13 9.09
C SER A 153 -1.78 3.19 8.81
N THR A 154 -2.61 3.00 9.83
CA THR A 154 -4.06 3.06 9.71
C THR A 154 -4.69 3.95 10.77
N LEU A 155 -5.87 4.47 10.47
CA LEU A 155 -6.74 5.17 11.41
C LEU A 155 -8.16 4.64 11.23
N ALA A 156 -8.76 4.11 12.30
CA ALA A 156 -10.18 3.76 12.33
C ALA A 156 -10.97 4.86 13.06
N VAL A 157 -12.07 5.30 12.44
CA VAL A 157 -13.02 6.27 12.99
C VAL A 157 -14.37 5.59 13.07
N ASP A 158 -14.70 5.03 14.26
CA ASP A 158 -15.93 4.26 14.48
C ASP A 158 -17.18 5.16 14.54
N ASP A 159 -17.08 6.26 15.27
CA ASP A 159 -18.15 7.20 15.51
C ASP A 159 -17.70 8.59 15.03
N PRO A 160 -17.81 8.87 13.70
CA PRO A 160 -17.34 10.14 13.17
C PRO A 160 -18.18 11.31 13.72
N ALA A 161 -17.50 12.41 14.07
CA ALA A 161 -18.16 13.64 14.48
C ALA A 161 -18.92 14.27 13.28
N GLU A 162 -20.05 14.91 13.53
CA GLU A 162 -20.86 15.55 12.46
C GLU A 162 -20.06 16.57 11.63
N GLU A 163 -19.14 17.29 12.28
CA GLU A 163 -18.28 18.27 11.64
C GLU A 163 -17.14 17.68 10.80
N SER A 164 -16.84 16.38 10.94
CA SER A 164 -15.77 15.70 10.20
C SER A 164 -16.07 15.50 8.72
N GLY A 165 -17.35 15.58 8.33
CA GLY A 165 -17.80 15.27 6.98
C GLY A 165 -17.91 13.77 6.67
N LEU A 166 -17.47 12.91 7.57
CA LEU A 166 -17.67 11.46 7.45
C LEU A 166 -19.12 11.10 7.85
N THR A 167 -19.72 10.20 7.09
CA THR A 167 -21.15 9.85 7.26
C THR A 167 -21.37 8.49 7.92
N ALA A 168 -20.31 7.68 8.03
CA ALA A 168 -20.33 6.33 8.60
C ALA A 168 -18.93 5.94 9.09
N PRO A 169 -18.78 4.80 9.78
CA PRO A 169 -17.48 4.27 10.17
C PRO A 169 -16.52 4.24 8.99
N THR A 170 -15.32 4.74 9.19
CA THR A 170 -14.31 4.91 8.13
C THR A 170 -12.97 4.40 8.60
N VAL A 171 -12.26 3.69 7.73
CA VAL A 171 -10.86 3.30 7.94
C VAL A 171 -10.01 3.91 6.85
N PHE A 172 -8.94 4.54 7.29
CA PHE A 172 -7.90 5.10 6.42
C PHE A 172 -6.63 4.24 6.53
N ALA A 173 -5.89 4.15 5.44
CA ALA A 173 -4.53 3.62 5.42
C ALA A 173 -3.63 4.50 4.57
N TRP A 174 -2.38 4.67 5.02
CA TRP A 174 -1.33 5.39 4.30
C TRP A 174 -0.08 4.53 4.30
N CYS A 175 0.43 4.24 3.11
CA CYS A 175 1.57 3.36 2.91
C CYS A 175 2.64 4.04 2.07
N ALA A 176 3.91 3.86 2.44
CA ALA A 176 5.04 4.15 1.58
C ALA A 176 5.57 2.85 0.95
N HIS A 177 5.73 2.83 -0.38
CA HIS A 177 6.20 1.67 -1.12
C HIS A 177 7.20 2.09 -2.21
N GLY A 178 8.50 2.03 -1.88
CA GLY A 178 9.50 2.64 -2.74
C GLY A 178 9.17 4.11 -2.99
N PRO A 179 9.19 4.60 -4.24
CA PRO A 179 8.89 6.00 -4.53
C PRO A 179 7.38 6.31 -4.61
N PHE A 180 6.52 5.46 -4.07
CA PHE A 180 5.07 5.66 -4.08
C PHE A 180 4.52 5.88 -2.67
N ALA A 181 3.63 6.85 -2.52
CA ALA A 181 2.70 6.94 -1.41
C ALA A 181 1.33 6.43 -1.88
N VAL A 182 0.70 5.59 -1.08
CA VAL A 182 -0.63 5.06 -1.34
C VAL A 182 -1.51 5.44 -0.17
N ALA A 183 -2.61 6.14 -0.43
CA ALA A 183 -3.64 6.42 0.56
C ALA A 183 -4.95 5.74 0.15
N VAL A 184 -5.58 5.10 1.12
CA VAL A 184 -6.85 4.39 0.95
C VAL A 184 -7.83 4.88 2.00
N ALA A 185 -9.09 5.08 1.63
CA ALA A 185 -10.16 5.27 2.58
C ALA A 185 -11.33 4.36 2.22
N VAL A 186 -11.87 3.68 3.23
CA VAL A 186 -13.06 2.82 3.11
C VAL A 186 -14.09 3.27 4.12
N VAL A 187 -15.27 3.63 3.62
CA VAL A 187 -16.48 3.95 4.40
C VAL A 187 -17.42 2.76 4.33
N GLY A 188 -17.84 2.25 5.48
CA GLY A 188 -18.69 1.05 5.51
C GLY A 188 -19.56 0.97 6.75
N ASP A 189 -20.26 -0.16 6.93
CA ASP A 189 -21.20 -0.38 8.01
C ASP A 189 -20.51 -0.52 9.40
N SER A 190 -19.22 -0.89 9.41
CA SER A 190 -18.39 -0.98 10.62
C SER A 190 -16.92 -0.86 10.29
N SER A 191 -16.11 -0.40 11.25
CA SER A 191 -14.65 -0.32 11.11
C SER A 191 -14.00 -1.69 10.91
N ASP A 192 -14.53 -2.75 11.50
CA ASP A 192 -13.99 -4.11 11.30
C ASP A 192 -14.13 -4.56 9.84
N THR A 193 -15.28 -4.28 9.21
CA THR A 193 -15.53 -4.60 7.80
C THR A 193 -14.67 -3.73 6.89
N ALA A 194 -14.60 -2.43 7.18
CA ALA A 194 -13.78 -1.48 6.43
C ALA A 194 -12.27 -1.82 6.53
N LEU A 195 -11.78 -2.23 7.71
CA LEU A 195 -10.40 -2.65 7.90
C LEU A 195 -10.07 -3.90 7.07
N ALA A 196 -10.94 -4.90 7.07
CA ALA A 196 -10.76 -6.09 6.25
C ALA A 196 -10.69 -5.81 4.74
N GLU A 197 -11.42 -4.79 4.27
CA GLU A 197 -11.33 -4.33 2.89
C GLU A 197 -10.04 -3.53 2.65
N VAL A 198 -9.63 -2.66 3.57
CA VAL A 198 -8.38 -1.91 3.51
C VAL A 198 -7.19 -2.85 3.40
N ASP A 199 -7.13 -3.90 4.21
CA ASP A 199 -6.04 -4.89 4.18
C ASP A 199 -5.90 -5.51 2.78
N GLN A 200 -7.01 -5.96 2.18
CA GLN A 200 -6.99 -6.55 0.84
C GLN A 200 -6.62 -5.53 -0.24
N LEU A 201 -7.20 -4.33 -0.17
CA LEU A 201 -6.93 -3.24 -1.12
C LEU A 201 -5.47 -2.82 -1.13
N VAL A 202 -4.90 -2.63 0.05
CA VAL A 202 -3.49 -2.23 0.19
C VAL A 202 -2.58 -3.31 -0.37
N ASP A 203 -2.80 -4.57 0.00
CA ASP A 203 -1.99 -5.69 -0.52
C ASP A 203 -2.06 -5.76 -2.05
N GLU A 204 -3.25 -5.72 -2.63
CA GLU A 204 -3.45 -5.79 -4.08
C GLU A 204 -2.87 -4.56 -4.81
N GLN A 205 -2.98 -3.37 -4.21
CA GLN A 205 -2.43 -2.15 -4.80
C GLN A 205 -0.90 -2.15 -4.75
N LEU A 206 -0.30 -2.50 -3.62
CA LEU A 206 1.16 -2.51 -3.47
C LEU A 206 1.82 -3.59 -4.33
N ASP A 207 1.15 -4.73 -4.56
CA ASP A 207 1.64 -5.80 -5.45
C ASP A 207 1.75 -5.36 -6.92
N ARG A 208 0.99 -4.34 -7.33
CA ARG A 208 1.04 -3.77 -8.69
C ARG A 208 2.17 -2.76 -8.86
N LEU A 209 2.65 -2.16 -7.77
CA LEU A 209 3.64 -1.09 -7.81
C LEU A 209 5.07 -1.66 -7.81
N PRO A 210 5.95 -1.19 -8.72
CA PRO A 210 7.36 -1.54 -8.68
C PRO A 210 8.06 -0.88 -7.49
N ARG A 211 8.98 -1.60 -6.87
CA ARG A 211 9.71 -1.06 -5.69
C ARG A 211 10.90 -0.14 -6.05
N GLY A 212 11.18 0.06 -7.34
CA GLY A 212 12.31 0.89 -7.80
C GLY A 212 13.65 0.16 -7.75
#